data_dfdbeca395c519f97f22210fc0472b0d
#
_entry.id   dfdbeca395c519f97f22210fc0472b0d
#
_cell.length_a   1.000
_cell.length_b   1.000
_cell.length_c   1.000
_cell.angle_alpha   90.00
_cell.angle_beta   90.00
_cell.angle_gamma   90.00
#
_symmetry.space_group_name_H-M   'P 1'
#
loop_
_entity.id
_entity.type
_entity.pdbx_description
1 polymer ?
#
loop_
_entity_poly.entity_id
_entity_poly.type
_entity_poly.pdbx_seq_one_letter_code
_entity_poly.pdbx_strand_id
1 'polypeptide(L)'
;RRTVEAGLKPKAISSPSYEPDRNSTSRMNDDLDIERRALGDFTEKAYLDYSMYVILDRALPHVGDGLKPVQRRIVYAMSELGLNATAKFKKSARTVGDVLGKFHPHGDSACYEAMVLMAQPFSYRYPLIEGQGNWGSSDDPKSFAAMRYTEAKLAPYADLLLAELDQGTTDWKPNFDGTLDEPELLPARLPNLLLNGTTGIAVGMATDIPPHNLSEVAAACIHLIENPKATVADLCTHISGPDFPTEAEIITPPEEIRQAYETGHGSVKMRARYEVEKEAIAITALPYQTSGNKIIEQIAQQMQAKKLPMLDDIRDESDHETPTRIVLVPRSNRVNAEQLMQHL
;
A
#
# COMPACT_ATOMS: atom_id res chain seq x y z
N ARG A 1 -3.73 29.75 5.41
CA ARG A 1 -2.26 29.61 5.45
C ARG A 1 -1.84 29.32 6.89
N ARG A 2 -1.81 28.09 7.30
CA ARG A 2 -0.85 27.56 8.27
C ARG A 2 -0.22 26.36 7.62
N THR A 3 0.72 26.63 6.73
CA THR A 3 1.81 25.72 6.39
C THR A 3 2.48 25.34 7.70
N VAL A 4 2.40 24.09 8.08
CA VAL A 4 3.39 23.51 8.98
C VAL A 4 4.66 23.45 8.15
N GLU A 5 5.43 24.52 8.14
CA GLU A 5 6.83 24.49 7.76
C GLU A 5 7.55 23.66 8.82
N ALA A 6 7.65 22.37 8.58
CA ALA A 6 8.75 21.59 9.12
C ALA A 6 10.01 22.07 8.39
N GLY A 7 10.52 23.21 8.84
CA GLY A 7 11.76 23.81 8.36
C GLY A 7 12.98 23.00 8.79
N LEU A 8 13.17 21.85 8.20
CA LEU A 8 14.43 21.15 8.15
C LEU A 8 14.97 21.24 6.73
N LYS A 9 15.60 22.40 6.42
CA LYS A 9 16.54 22.42 5.30
C LYS A 9 17.61 21.37 5.59
N PRO A 10 17.88 20.42 4.69
CA PRO A 10 19.02 19.54 4.83
C PRO A 10 20.27 20.42 4.81
N LYS A 11 20.94 20.58 5.95
CA LYS A 11 22.32 21.01 5.96
C LYS A 11 23.09 19.92 5.22
N ALA A 12 23.73 20.30 4.13
CA ALA A 12 24.73 19.46 3.51
C ALA A 12 25.68 18.99 4.60
N ILE A 13 25.67 17.71 4.89
CA ILE A 13 26.65 17.09 5.78
C ILE A 13 27.93 17.03 4.95
N SER A 14 28.77 18.06 5.13
CA SER A 14 30.15 17.99 4.67
C SER A 14 30.79 16.82 5.41
N SER A 15 31.31 15.86 4.66
CA SER A 15 32.15 14.80 5.19
C SER A 15 33.26 15.44 6.05
N PRO A 16 33.49 14.97 7.28
CA PRO A 16 34.60 15.46 8.06
C PRO A 16 35.90 15.08 7.36
N SER A 17 36.70 16.09 6.98
CA SER A 17 38.05 15.91 6.51
C SER A 17 38.85 15.33 7.69
N TYR A 18 39.27 14.08 7.55
CA TYR A 18 40.20 13.43 8.48
C TYR A 18 41.59 14.03 8.25
N GLU A 19 42.06 14.88 9.16
CA GLU A 19 43.48 15.23 9.31
C GLU A 19 44.14 14.20 10.21
N PRO A 20 45.13 13.44 9.74
CA PRO A 20 45.88 12.53 10.60
C PRO A 20 46.81 13.32 11.52
N ASP A 21 46.65 13.14 12.82
CA ASP A 21 47.55 13.65 13.86
C ASP A 21 48.94 13.02 13.70
N ARG A 22 49.96 13.85 13.35
CA ARG A 22 51.32 13.43 13.07
C ARG A 22 52.17 13.47 14.33
N ASN A 23 51.82 12.80 15.42
CA ASN A 23 52.76 12.54 16.52
C ASN A 23 52.29 11.36 17.40
N SER A 24 52.57 10.15 16.95
CA SER A 24 52.86 9.05 17.87
C SER A 24 53.75 8.01 17.19
N THR A 25 55.04 8.17 17.35
CA THR A 25 56.01 7.06 17.21
C THR A 25 55.77 6.05 18.32
N SER A 26 55.13 4.91 18.00
CA SER A 26 55.11 3.75 18.89
C SER A 26 54.77 2.49 18.11
N ARG A 27 55.80 1.65 17.97
CA ARG A 27 55.81 0.19 17.85
C ARG A 27 54.86 -0.45 16.83
N MET A 28 55.46 -0.95 15.76
CA MET A 28 54.88 -2.00 14.93
C MET A 28 54.40 -3.16 15.81
N ASN A 29 53.11 -3.23 15.99
CA ASN A 29 52.36 -4.47 16.26
C ASN A 29 51.48 -4.68 15.03
N ASP A 30 51.62 -5.84 14.41
CA ASP A 30 50.71 -6.37 13.38
C ASP A 30 49.31 -6.68 14.00
N ASP A 31 48.69 -5.71 14.66
CA ASP A 31 47.28 -5.76 15.00
C ASP A 31 46.51 -5.21 13.81
N LEU A 32 45.83 -6.12 13.11
CA LEU A 32 44.74 -5.82 12.21
C LEU A 32 44.05 -4.52 12.62
N ASP A 33 43.76 -3.65 11.66
CA ASP A 33 43.15 -2.33 11.84
C ASP A 33 41.72 -2.51 12.43
N ILE A 34 41.65 -2.94 13.69
CA ILE A 34 40.43 -3.22 14.43
C ILE A 34 39.98 -1.95 15.12
N GLU A 35 38.99 -1.29 14.55
CA GLU A 35 38.33 -0.16 15.21
C GLU A 35 37.54 -0.65 16.43
N ARG A 36 37.87 -0.14 17.62
CA ARG A 36 37.13 -0.43 18.86
C ARG A 36 36.19 0.71 19.17
N ARG A 37 34.88 0.44 19.17
CA ARG A 37 33.83 1.38 19.57
C ARG A 37 33.08 0.85 20.79
N ALA A 38 32.61 1.74 21.65
CA ALA A 38 31.67 1.35 22.70
C ALA A 38 30.40 0.81 22.06
N LEU A 39 29.89 -0.31 22.57
CA LEU A 39 28.67 -0.95 22.00
C LEU A 39 27.47 0.00 22.04
N GLY A 40 27.33 0.82 23.08
CA GLY A 40 26.27 1.82 23.19
C GLY A 40 26.28 2.81 22.03
N ASP A 41 27.45 3.45 21.81
CA ASP A 41 27.61 4.47 20.75
C ASP A 41 27.40 3.88 19.34
N PHE A 42 27.90 2.65 19.14
CA PHE A 42 27.69 1.93 17.89
C PHE A 42 26.19 1.64 17.64
N THR A 43 25.51 1.12 18.66
CA THR A 43 24.09 0.74 18.55
C THR A 43 23.20 1.96 18.34
N GLU A 44 23.45 3.05 19.09
CA GLU A 44 22.70 4.31 18.94
C GLU A 44 22.81 4.86 17.51
N LYS A 45 24.04 4.96 17.01
CA LYS A 45 24.29 5.45 15.66
C LYS A 45 23.68 4.54 14.61
N ALA A 46 23.92 3.24 14.68
CA ALA A 46 23.39 2.27 13.71
C ALA A 46 21.86 2.25 13.69
N TYR A 47 21.21 2.37 14.87
CA TYR A 47 19.77 2.43 14.96
C TYR A 47 19.20 3.75 14.41
N LEU A 48 19.86 4.86 14.65
CA LEU A 48 19.47 6.16 14.09
C LEU A 48 19.57 6.15 12.56
N ASP A 49 20.70 5.69 12.02
CA ASP A 49 20.93 5.60 10.58
C ASP A 49 19.89 4.67 9.91
N TYR A 50 19.61 3.52 10.52
CA TYR A 50 18.58 2.59 10.07
C TYR A 50 17.18 3.23 10.13
N SER A 51 16.85 3.93 11.22
CA SER A 51 15.55 4.58 11.39
C SER A 51 15.32 5.65 10.33
N MET A 52 16.32 6.48 10.06
CA MET A 52 16.26 7.50 9.00
C MET A 52 16.08 6.86 7.62
N TYR A 53 16.81 5.80 7.32
CA TYR A 53 16.65 5.07 6.08
C TYR A 53 15.24 4.49 5.92
N VAL A 54 14.67 3.87 6.98
CA VAL A 54 13.32 3.29 6.94
C VAL A 54 12.26 4.36 6.71
N ILE A 55 12.41 5.54 7.30
CA ILE A 55 11.47 6.66 7.13
C ILE A 55 11.56 7.23 5.71
N LEU A 56 12.78 7.55 5.27
CA LEU A 56 12.99 8.35 4.04
C LEU A 56 12.96 7.52 2.76
N ASP A 57 13.41 6.26 2.78
CA ASP A 57 13.64 5.47 1.56
C ASP A 57 13.05 4.05 1.58
N ARG A 58 12.13 3.74 2.49
CA ARG A 58 11.52 2.38 2.53
C ARG A 58 10.03 2.37 2.78
N ALA A 59 9.60 2.86 3.96
CA ALA A 59 8.28 2.53 4.49
C ALA A 59 7.19 3.51 4.10
N LEU A 60 7.52 4.78 3.93
CA LEU A 60 6.54 5.84 3.70
C LEU A 60 6.44 6.19 2.21
N PRO A 61 5.22 6.48 1.72
CA PRO A 61 5.01 6.98 0.37
C PRO A 61 5.38 8.46 0.31
N HIS A 62 5.67 8.96 -0.89
CA HIS A 62 5.79 10.39 -1.12
C HIS A 62 4.43 10.98 -1.51
N VAL A 63 4.12 12.19 -1.02
CA VAL A 63 2.84 12.85 -1.27
C VAL A 63 2.59 13.15 -2.75
N GLY A 64 3.66 13.39 -3.52
CA GLY A 64 3.58 13.78 -4.93
C GLY A 64 3.06 12.68 -5.85
N ASP A 65 3.44 11.42 -5.61
CA ASP A 65 3.04 10.29 -6.45
C ASP A 65 2.37 9.13 -5.69
N GLY A 66 2.30 9.21 -4.37
CA GLY A 66 1.66 8.19 -3.52
C GLY A 66 2.40 6.86 -3.48
N LEU A 67 3.66 6.80 -3.91
CA LEU A 67 4.42 5.56 -4.03
C LEU A 67 5.55 5.48 -3.00
N LYS A 68 5.78 4.25 -2.52
CA LYS A 68 7.01 3.90 -1.82
C LYS A 68 8.16 3.76 -2.83
N PRO A 69 9.42 3.92 -2.42
CA PRO A 69 10.55 3.82 -3.35
C PRO A 69 10.57 2.54 -4.20
N VAL A 70 10.33 1.38 -3.59
CA VAL A 70 10.28 0.11 -4.34
C VAL A 70 9.16 0.08 -5.39
N GLN A 71 8.00 0.63 -5.08
CA GLN A 71 6.86 0.68 -5.99
C GLN A 71 7.16 1.58 -7.19
N ARG A 72 7.73 2.77 -6.93
CA ARG A 72 8.15 3.72 -7.97
C ARG A 72 9.17 3.10 -8.90
N ARG A 73 10.18 2.42 -8.35
CA ARG A 73 11.22 1.73 -9.12
C ARG A 73 10.67 0.58 -9.96
N ILE A 74 9.68 -0.16 -9.47
CA ILE A 74 9.00 -1.20 -10.25
C ILE A 74 8.23 -0.60 -11.43
N VAL A 75 7.41 0.43 -11.21
CA VAL A 75 6.63 1.07 -12.26
C VAL A 75 7.55 1.70 -13.30
N TYR A 76 8.61 2.39 -12.87
CA TYR A 76 9.60 2.97 -13.76
C TYR A 76 10.36 1.92 -14.57
N ALA A 77 10.86 0.86 -13.94
CA ALA A 77 11.56 -0.23 -14.64
C ALA A 77 10.66 -0.94 -15.67
N MET A 78 9.38 -1.12 -15.36
CA MET A 78 8.41 -1.68 -16.32
C MET A 78 8.19 -0.75 -17.50
N SER A 79 8.18 0.56 -17.31
CA SER A 79 8.13 1.56 -18.39
C SER A 79 9.38 1.48 -19.28
N GLU A 80 10.57 1.44 -18.69
CA GLU A 80 11.83 1.27 -19.42
C GLU A 80 11.89 -0.02 -20.23
N LEU A 81 11.30 -1.11 -19.72
CA LEU A 81 11.17 -2.38 -20.43
C LEU A 81 10.11 -2.35 -21.55
N GLY A 82 9.41 -1.24 -21.74
CA GLY A 82 8.32 -1.11 -22.71
C GLY A 82 7.09 -1.96 -22.38
N LEU A 83 6.87 -2.28 -21.09
CA LEU A 83 5.75 -3.08 -20.60
C LEU A 83 4.52 -2.21 -20.34
N ASN A 84 4.16 -1.33 -21.26
CA ASN A 84 2.95 -0.49 -21.14
C ASN A 84 1.67 -1.34 -21.24
N ALA A 85 0.51 -0.70 -21.03
CA ALA A 85 -0.79 -1.38 -20.99
C ALA A 85 -1.12 -2.17 -22.27
N THR A 86 -0.61 -1.75 -23.43
CA THR A 86 -0.83 -2.41 -24.73
C THR A 86 0.22 -3.48 -25.05
N ALA A 87 1.27 -3.60 -24.25
CA ALA A 87 2.33 -4.56 -24.45
C ALA A 87 1.87 -6.00 -24.19
N LYS A 88 2.64 -6.96 -24.69
CA LYS A 88 2.47 -8.38 -24.32
C LYS A 88 3.03 -8.62 -22.92
N PHE A 89 2.35 -9.46 -22.16
CA PHE A 89 2.83 -9.93 -20.87
C PHE A 89 4.24 -10.50 -20.94
N LYS A 90 5.04 -10.24 -19.92
CA LYS A 90 6.38 -10.79 -19.73
C LYS A 90 6.52 -11.39 -18.35
N LYS A 91 7.39 -12.39 -18.21
CA LYS A 91 7.67 -13.04 -16.92
C LYS A 91 8.04 -12.00 -15.85
N SER A 92 7.38 -12.09 -14.70
CA SER A 92 7.60 -11.18 -13.56
C SER A 92 9.07 -11.20 -13.10
N ALA A 93 9.73 -12.35 -13.21
CA ALA A 93 11.15 -12.49 -12.91
C ALA A 93 12.05 -11.54 -13.71
N ARG A 94 11.66 -11.17 -14.94
CA ARG A 94 12.41 -10.19 -15.76
C ARG A 94 12.32 -8.80 -15.13
N THR A 95 11.13 -8.35 -14.78
CA THR A 95 10.92 -7.04 -14.12
C THR A 95 11.68 -6.99 -12.81
N VAL A 96 11.53 -8.01 -11.95
CA VAL A 96 12.23 -8.08 -10.66
C VAL A 96 13.74 -8.02 -10.87
N GLY A 97 14.28 -8.79 -11.83
CA GLY A 97 15.71 -8.78 -12.13
C GLY A 97 16.23 -7.40 -12.57
N ASP A 98 15.49 -6.69 -13.42
CA ASP A 98 15.85 -5.33 -13.86
C ASP A 98 15.80 -4.32 -12.69
N VAL A 99 14.76 -4.39 -11.87
CA VAL A 99 14.62 -3.52 -10.68
C VAL A 99 15.78 -3.70 -9.72
N LEU A 100 16.13 -4.94 -9.40
CA LEU A 100 17.23 -5.24 -8.48
C LEU A 100 18.59 -4.86 -9.05
N GLY A 101 18.81 -5.14 -10.33
CA GLY A 101 20.08 -4.88 -10.99
C GLY A 101 20.35 -3.40 -11.25
N LYS A 102 19.30 -2.58 -11.41
CA LYS A 102 19.45 -1.19 -11.82
C LYS A 102 19.14 -0.18 -10.72
N PHE A 103 18.12 -0.43 -9.88
CA PHE A 103 17.54 0.62 -9.04
C PHE A 103 17.39 0.26 -7.56
N HIS A 104 17.17 -1.01 -7.21
CA HIS A 104 16.75 -1.40 -5.88
C HIS A 104 17.56 -2.58 -5.33
N PRO A 105 18.74 -2.35 -4.72
CA PRO A 105 19.67 -3.40 -4.27
C PRO A 105 19.21 -4.08 -2.97
N HIS A 106 18.04 -4.74 -3.01
CA HIS A 106 17.41 -5.43 -1.88
C HIS A 106 16.95 -6.84 -2.26
N GLY A 107 16.25 -7.54 -1.37
CA GLY A 107 15.78 -8.91 -1.64
C GLY A 107 14.72 -8.97 -2.74
N ASP A 108 14.86 -9.97 -3.61
CA ASP A 108 13.95 -10.25 -4.72
C ASP A 108 12.52 -10.54 -4.26
N SER A 109 12.37 -11.25 -3.15
CA SER A 109 11.07 -11.58 -2.57
C SER A 109 10.29 -10.32 -2.19
N ALA A 110 10.94 -9.34 -1.53
CA ALA A 110 10.28 -8.09 -1.13
C ALA A 110 9.87 -7.25 -2.36
N CYS A 111 10.72 -7.21 -3.39
CA CYS A 111 10.41 -6.54 -4.66
C CYS A 111 9.21 -7.21 -5.35
N TYR A 112 9.21 -8.54 -5.42
CA TYR A 112 8.12 -9.29 -6.04
C TYR A 112 6.81 -9.17 -5.24
N GLU A 113 6.84 -9.23 -3.90
CA GLU A 113 5.67 -9.01 -3.06
C GLU A 113 5.05 -7.62 -3.28
N ALA A 114 5.87 -6.57 -3.40
CA ALA A 114 5.38 -5.23 -3.73
C ALA A 114 4.72 -5.20 -5.11
N MET A 115 5.30 -5.89 -6.10
CA MET A 115 4.73 -6.03 -7.44
C MET A 115 3.39 -6.77 -7.41
N VAL A 116 3.28 -7.84 -6.61
CA VAL A 116 2.06 -8.62 -6.43
C VAL A 116 0.93 -7.75 -5.86
N LEU A 117 1.19 -6.99 -4.80
CA LEU A 117 0.19 -6.10 -4.19
C LEU A 117 -0.36 -5.09 -5.20
N MET A 118 0.50 -4.49 -6.04
CA MET A 118 0.08 -3.52 -7.06
C MET A 118 -0.75 -4.14 -8.19
N ALA A 119 -0.77 -5.47 -8.32
CA ALA A 119 -1.55 -6.19 -9.32
C ALA A 119 -2.85 -6.78 -8.77
N GLN A 120 -3.04 -6.80 -7.45
CA GLN A 120 -4.22 -7.39 -6.81
C GLN A 120 -5.40 -6.41 -6.78
N PRO A 121 -6.53 -6.70 -7.47
CA PRO A 121 -7.69 -5.80 -7.51
C PRO A 121 -8.43 -5.71 -6.17
N PHE A 122 -8.21 -6.66 -5.26
CA PHE A 122 -8.73 -6.64 -3.89
C PHE A 122 -7.82 -5.91 -2.89
N SER A 123 -6.58 -5.57 -3.30
CA SER A 123 -5.60 -4.81 -2.50
C SER A 123 -5.50 -3.35 -2.95
N TYR A 124 -5.60 -3.10 -4.25
CA TYR A 124 -5.50 -1.77 -4.86
C TYR A 124 -6.84 -1.37 -5.48
N ARG A 125 -7.32 -0.17 -5.16
CA ARG A 125 -8.55 0.37 -5.78
C ARG A 125 -8.36 0.58 -7.29
N TYR A 126 -7.18 1.00 -7.68
CA TYR A 126 -6.75 1.18 -9.07
C TYR A 126 -5.39 0.48 -9.26
N PRO A 127 -5.38 -0.80 -9.64
CA PRO A 127 -4.14 -1.54 -9.85
C PRO A 127 -3.20 -0.84 -10.84
N LEU A 128 -1.91 -0.84 -10.52
CA LEU A 128 -0.86 -0.29 -11.38
C LEU A 128 -0.29 -1.33 -12.34
N ILE A 129 -0.51 -2.60 -12.04
CA ILE A 129 0.02 -3.74 -12.78
C ILE A 129 -1.14 -4.67 -13.15
N GLU A 130 -1.14 -5.14 -14.38
CA GLU A 130 -1.93 -6.28 -14.82
C GLU A 130 -1.09 -7.55 -14.71
N GLY A 131 -1.63 -8.56 -14.03
CA GLY A 131 -1.00 -9.85 -13.84
C GLY A 131 -1.69 -10.98 -14.61
N GLN A 132 -0.91 -11.95 -15.08
CA GLN A 132 -1.40 -13.20 -15.64
C GLN A 132 -0.81 -14.37 -14.87
N GLY A 133 -1.66 -15.30 -14.45
CA GLY A 133 -1.30 -16.43 -13.58
C GLY A 133 -1.91 -16.28 -12.18
N ASN A 134 -1.34 -16.96 -11.18
CA ASN A 134 -1.80 -16.86 -9.80
C ASN A 134 -1.11 -15.71 -9.06
N TRP A 135 -1.86 -14.67 -8.76
CA TRP A 135 -1.44 -13.47 -8.01
C TRP A 135 -2.06 -13.39 -6.61
N GLY A 136 -2.52 -14.53 -6.06
CA GLY A 136 -3.22 -14.60 -4.78
C GLY A 136 -4.71 -14.40 -4.92
N SER A 137 -5.41 -14.48 -3.80
CA SER A 137 -6.86 -14.25 -3.68
C SER A 137 -7.18 -13.35 -2.50
N SER A 138 -8.40 -12.86 -2.41
CA SER A 138 -8.86 -12.09 -1.25
C SER A 138 -8.77 -12.86 0.06
N ASP A 139 -8.92 -14.19 0.00
CA ASP A 139 -8.82 -15.06 1.17
C ASP A 139 -7.39 -15.32 1.61
N ASP A 140 -6.47 -15.45 0.65
CA ASP A 140 -5.05 -15.59 0.90
C ASP A 140 -4.22 -14.73 -0.05
N PRO A 141 -4.05 -13.44 0.27
CA PRO A 141 -3.30 -12.49 -0.56
C PRO A 141 -1.82 -12.88 -0.73
N LYS A 142 -1.29 -13.74 0.13
CA LYS A 142 0.11 -14.18 0.09
C LYS A 142 0.32 -15.51 -0.62
N SER A 143 -0.74 -16.21 -1.02
CA SER A 143 -0.67 -17.47 -1.77
C SER A 143 -0.59 -17.23 -3.27
N PHE A 144 0.43 -16.53 -3.72
CA PHE A 144 0.72 -16.28 -5.13
C PHE A 144 1.84 -17.19 -5.65
N ALA A 145 1.85 -17.42 -6.95
CA ALA A 145 2.87 -18.24 -7.60
C ALA A 145 4.23 -17.52 -7.64
N ALA A 146 5.32 -18.28 -7.69
CA ALA A 146 6.65 -17.70 -7.83
C ALA A 146 6.79 -16.88 -9.13
N MET A 147 7.62 -15.85 -9.11
CA MET A 147 7.80 -14.87 -10.21
C MET A 147 8.21 -15.49 -11.56
N ARG A 148 8.75 -16.72 -11.57
CA ARG A 148 9.07 -17.46 -12.79
C ARG A 148 7.83 -17.99 -13.52
N TYR A 149 6.70 -18.12 -12.83
CA TYR A 149 5.45 -18.62 -13.40
C TYR A 149 4.50 -17.49 -13.80
N THR A 150 4.47 -16.40 -13.04
CA THR A 150 3.60 -15.26 -13.33
C THR A 150 4.15 -14.37 -14.43
N GLU A 151 3.24 -13.66 -15.10
CA GLU A 151 3.56 -12.68 -16.13
C GLU A 151 2.85 -11.36 -15.81
N ALA A 152 3.46 -10.24 -16.19
CA ALA A 152 2.95 -8.92 -15.87
C ALA A 152 3.22 -7.91 -16.97
N LYS A 153 2.42 -6.84 -16.95
CA LYS A 153 2.60 -5.58 -17.68
C LYS A 153 1.98 -4.45 -16.86
N LEU A 154 2.22 -3.20 -17.23
CA LEU A 154 1.55 -2.06 -16.59
C LEU A 154 0.05 -2.05 -16.93
N ALA A 155 -0.75 -1.67 -15.96
CA ALA A 155 -2.18 -1.40 -16.16
C ALA A 155 -2.38 -0.02 -16.81
N PRO A 156 -3.52 0.25 -17.48
CA PRO A 156 -3.81 1.56 -18.06
C PRO A 156 -3.74 2.71 -17.05
N TYR A 157 -4.06 2.47 -15.80
CA TYR A 157 -3.99 3.48 -14.75
C TYR A 157 -2.55 3.96 -14.49
N ALA A 158 -1.52 3.14 -14.72
CA ALA A 158 -0.12 3.53 -14.56
C ALA A 158 0.29 4.67 -15.53
N ASP A 159 -0.40 4.83 -16.67
CA ASP A 159 -0.14 5.92 -17.60
C ASP A 159 -0.37 7.30 -16.98
N LEU A 160 -1.23 7.41 -15.96
CA LEU A 160 -1.44 8.67 -15.22
C LEU A 160 -0.21 9.09 -14.41
N LEU A 161 0.68 8.16 -14.10
CA LEU A 161 1.92 8.40 -13.37
C LEU A 161 3.12 8.59 -14.30
N LEU A 162 3.05 8.13 -15.55
CA LEU A 162 4.19 8.05 -16.47
C LEU A 162 4.11 9.00 -17.65
N ALA A 163 2.91 9.47 -18.02
CA ALA A 163 2.66 10.14 -19.29
C ALA A 163 3.48 11.44 -19.49
N GLU A 164 3.97 12.06 -18.45
CA GLU A 164 4.74 13.31 -18.52
C GLU A 164 6.21 13.13 -18.10
N LEU A 165 6.67 11.90 -17.92
CA LEU A 165 8.01 11.60 -17.40
C LEU A 165 9.12 12.23 -18.25
N ASP A 166 8.98 12.22 -19.58
CA ASP A 166 9.96 12.75 -20.52
C ASP A 166 9.79 14.25 -20.86
N GLN A 167 8.89 14.95 -20.12
CA GLN A 167 8.56 16.34 -20.41
C GLN A 167 9.26 17.35 -19.48
N GLY A 168 10.26 16.91 -18.70
CA GLY A 168 10.97 17.75 -17.75
C GLY A 168 10.13 18.12 -16.51
N THR A 169 9.18 17.27 -16.15
CA THR A 169 8.24 17.46 -15.04
C THR A 169 8.72 16.84 -13.74
N THR A 170 9.82 16.13 -13.75
CA THR A 170 10.42 15.49 -12.58
C THR A 170 11.92 15.69 -12.53
N ASP A 171 12.46 15.67 -11.31
CA ASP A 171 13.88 15.67 -11.08
C ASP A 171 14.43 14.23 -11.13
N TRP A 172 15.68 14.10 -11.55
CA TRP A 172 16.38 12.83 -11.69
C TRP A 172 17.51 12.75 -10.67
N LYS A 173 17.69 11.57 -10.10
CA LYS A 173 18.80 11.30 -9.19
C LYS A 173 19.56 10.05 -9.63
N PRO A 174 20.89 9.96 -9.33
CA PRO A 174 21.65 8.74 -9.57
C PRO A 174 21.03 7.55 -8.84
N ASN A 175 21.07 6.39 -9.47
CA ASN A 175 20.75 5.12 -8.83
C ASN A 175 21.84 4.76 -7.77
N PHE A 176 21.70 3.61 -7.13
CA PHE A 176 22.55 3.18 -6.00
C PHE A 176 24.05 3.06 -6.33
N ASP A 177 24.42 2.80 -7.60
CA ASP A 177 25.82 2.66 -8.06
C ASP A 177 26.29 3.84 -8.92
N GLY A 178 25.42 4.82 -9.18
CA GLY A 178 25.73 6.01 -9.97
C GLY A 178 25.89 5.76 -11.47
N THR A 179 25.51 4.60 -11.99
CA THR A 179 25.64 4.25 -13.42
C THR A 179 24.43 4.67 -14.24
N LEU A 180 23.27 4.83 -13.64
CA LEU A 180 22.01 5.22 -14.26
C LEU A 180 21.32 6.29 -13.42
N ASP A 181 20.37 6.99 -14.02
CA ASP A 181 19.48 7.90 -13.31
C ASP A 181 18.10 7.26 -13.11
N GLU A 182 17.47 7.55 -11.97
CA GLU A 182 16.08 7.20 -11.67
C GLU A 182 15.28 8.47 -11.35
N PRO A 183 13.97 8.52 -11.67
CA PRO A 183 13.16 9.68 -11.32
C PRO A 183 13.01 9.77 -9.81
N GLU A 184 13.16 10.97 -9.25
CA GLU A 184 12.94 11.20 -7.83
C GLU A 184 11.48 10.93 -7.46
N LEU A 185 10.56 11.40 -8.31
CA LEU A 185 9.10 11.16 -8.23
C LEU A 185 8.55 10.89 -9.62
N LEU A 186 7.42 10.19 -9.71
CA LEU A 186 6.66 10.11 -10.94
C LEU A 186 5.71 11.32 -11.05
N PRO A 187 5.56 11.91 -12.28
CA PRO A 187 4.71 13.08 -12.50
C PRO A 187 3.23 12.71 -12.53
N ALA A 188 2.67 12.38 -11.36
CA ALA A 188 1.29 11.94 -11.22
C ALA A 188 0.30 13.07 -11.60
N ARG A 189 -0.51 12.82 -12.62
CA ARG A 189 -1.56 13.77 -13.07
C ARG A 189 -2.71 13.91 -12.08
N LEU A 190 -2.92 12.92 -11.24
CA LEU A 190 -3.93 12.89 -10.18
C LEU A 190 -3.27 12.45 -8.87
N PRO A 191 -3.85 12.82 -7.71
CA PRO A 191 -3.28 12.48 -6.41
C PRO A 191 -3.43 10.98 -6.11
N ASN A 192 -2.52 10.17 -6.66
CA ASN A 192 -2.51 8.70 -6.50
C ASN A 192 -2.47 8.29 -5.02
N LEU A 193 -1.87 9.12 -4.15
CA LEU A 193 -1.90 8.91 -2.70
C LEU A 193 -3.32 8.77 -2.16
N LEU A 194 -4.26 9.58 -2.63
CA LEU A 194 -5.67 9.50 -2.24
C LEU A 194 -6.41 8.40 -3.00
N LEU A 195 -6.11 8.20 -4.29
CA LEU A 195 -6.84 7.26 -5.13
C LEU A 195 -6.62 5.81 -4.70
N ASN A 196 -5.37 5.42 -4.46
CA ASN A 196 -5.03 4.06 -4.02
C ASN A 196 -4.86 3.93 -2.51
N GLY A 197 -4.73 5.05 -1.80
CA GLY A 197 -4.35 4.99 -0.41
C GLY A 197 -2.95 4.41 -0.22
N THR A 198 -2.55 4.23 1.01
CA THR A 198 -1.29 3.57 1.35
C THR A 198 -1.22 3.31 2.84
N THR A 199 -0.55 2.23 3.21
CA THR A 199 -0.20 1.91 4.59
C THR A 199 1.31 1.83 4.71
N GLY A 200 1.90 2.51 5.67
CA GLY A 200 3.35 2.48 5.92
C GLY A 200 3.68 2.53 7.39
N ILE A 201 4.49 1.58 7.86
CA ILE A 201 4.94 1.52 9.25
C ILE A 201 6.46 1.75 9.24
N ALA A 202 6.86 2.92 9.71
CA ALA A 202 8.27 3.29 9.88
C ALA A 202 8.66 3.26 11.34
N VAL A 203 9.90 3.65 11.64
CA VAL A 203 10.36 3.77 13.02
C VAL A 203 9.87 5.11 13.59
N GLY A 204 9.09 5.04 14.67
CA GLY A 204 8.57 6.24 15.36
C GLY A 204 7.36 6.91 14.68
N MET A 205 6.95 6.48 13.49
CA MET A 205 5.76 6.99 12.80
C MET A 205 5.14 5.96 11.87
N ALA A 206 3.84 6.12 11.61
CA ALA A 206 3.09 5.30 10.66
C ALA A 206 2.11 6.17 9.89
N THR A 207 1.72 5.72 8.71
CA THR A 207 0.64 6.29 7.92
C THR A 207 -0.31 5.21 7.47
N ASP A 208 -1.60 5.55 7.42
CA ASP A 208 -2.66 4.69 6.90
C ASP A 208 -3.71 5.57 6.22
N ILE A 209 -3.60 5.68 4.90
CA ILE A 209 -4.46 6.54 4.08
C ILE A 209 -5.38 5.61 3.28
N PRO A 210 -6.71 5.72 3.45
CA PRO A 210 -7.66 4.91 2.70
C PRO A 210 -7.72 5.35 1.23
N PRO A 211 -8.11 4.45 0.31
CA PRO A 211 -8.35 4.80 -1.09
C PRO A 211 -9.67 5.58 -1.27
N HIS A 212 -9.78 6.31 -2.40
CA HIS A 212 -10.93 7.15 -2.71
C HIS A 212 -11.39 6.98 -4.16
N ASN A 213 -12.63 7.38 -4.42
CA ASN A 213 -13.22 7.31 -5.74
C ASN A 213 -12.60 8.34 -6.71
N LEU A 214 -12.21 7.86 -7.90
CA LEU A 214 -11.55 8.68 -8.92
C LEU A 214 -12.39 9.89 -9.35
N SER A 215 -13.69 9.71 -9.57
CA SER A 215 -14.57 10.78 -10.02
C SER A 215 -14.75 11.84 -8.94
N GLU A 216 -14.88 11.43 -7.68
CA GLU A 216 -15.00 12.32 -6.53
C GLU A 216 -13.71 13.13 -6.32
N VAL A 217 -12.56 12.47 -6.37
CA VAL A 217 -11.25 13.13 -6.23
C VAL A 217 -11.00 14.09 -7.39
N ALA A 218 -11.32 13.71 -8.63
CA ALA A 218 -11.19 14.59 -9.78
C ALA A 218 -12.08 15.84 -9.65
N ALA A 219 -13.33 15.69 -9.21
CA ALA A 219 -14.23 16.80 -8.94
C ALA A 219 -13.69 17.73 -7.85
N ALA A 220 -13.16 17.17 -6.76
CA ALA A 220 -12.52 17.94 -5.70
C ALA A 220 -11.27 18.70 -6.20
N CYS A 221 -10.46 18.09 -7.06
CA CYS A 221 -9.31 18.75 -7.68
C CYS A 221 -9.74 19.93 -8.56
N ILE A 222 -10.77 19.77 -9.38
CA ILE A 222 -11.33 20.86 -10.21
C ILE A 222 -11.83 21.98 -9.31
N HIS A 223 -12.61 21.66 -8.28
CA HIS A 223 -13.10 22.64 -7.31
C HIS A 223 -11.96 23.43 -6.65
N LEU A 224 -10.87 22.74 -6.25
CA LEU A 224 -9.71 23.37 -5.62
C LEU A 224 -8.94 24.29 -6.59
N ILE A 225 -8.85 23.92 -7.87
CA ILE A 225 -8.23 24.75 -8.91
C ILE A 225 -9.04 26.03 -9.12
N GLU A 226 -10.36 25.93 -9.20
CA GLU A 226 -11.27 27.07 -9.37
C GLU A 226 -11.35 27.93 -8.09
N ASN A 227 -11.21 27.29 -6.92
CA ASN A 227 -11.30 27.94 -5.61
C ASN A 227 -10.07 27.61 -4.74
N PRO A 228 -8.91 28.26 -4.97
CA PRO A 228 -7.66 27.92 -4.27
C PRO A 228 -7.67 28.12 -2.75
N LYS A 229 -8.75 28.69 -2.22
CA LYS A 229 -8.98 28.89 -0.78
C LYS A 229 -10.00 27.92 -0.19
N ALA A 230 -10.44 26.93 -0.97
CA ALA A 230 -11.36 25.92 -0.49
C ALA A 230 -10.83 25.23 0.77
N THR A 231 -11.71 25.01 1.72
CA THR A 231 -11.41 24.31 2.97
C THR A 231 -11.58 22.81 2.79
N VAL A 232 -11.11 22.03 3.75
CA VAL A 232 -11.36 20.57 3.78
C VAL A 232 -12.87 20.28 3.75
N ALA A 233 -13.67 21.07 4.46
CA ALA A 233 -15.13 20.94 4.46
C ALA A 233 -15.74 21.15 3.07
N ASP A 234 -15.22 22.12 2.30
CA ASP A 234 -15.67 22.34 0.92
C ASP A 234 -15.32 21.17 0.01
N LEU A 235 -14.12 20.59 0.15
CA LEU A 235 -13.70 19.42 -0.60
C LEU A 235 -14.51 18.16 -0.24
N CYS A 236 -14.92 18.02 1.02
CA CYS A 236 -15.80 16.94 1.48
C CYS A 236 -17.22 17.00 0.89
N THR A 237 -17.60 18.07 0.21
CA THR A 237 -18.86 18.10 -0.57
C THR A 237 -18.74 17.25 -1.86
N HIS A 238 -17.54 17.02 -2.35
CA HIS A 238 -17.23 16.19 -3.51
C HIS A 238 -16.78 14.79 -3.14
N ILE A 239 -16.04 14.65 -2.02
CA ILE A 239 -15.53 13.35 -1.53
C ILE A 239 -16.39 12.95 -0.33
N SER A 240 -17.23 11.93 -0.55
CA SER A 240 -18.15 11.44 0.49
C SER A 240 -17.44 10.65 1.58
N GLY A 241 -16.34 10.00 1.26
CA GLY A 241 -15.55 9.17 2.16
C GLY A 241 -14.60 8.23 1.41
N PRO A 242 -13.95 7.31 2.12
CA PRO A 242 -13.12 6.27 1.52
C PRO A 242 -13.91 5.38 0.54
N ASP A 243 -13.23 4.90 -0.51
CA ASP A 243 -13.77 3.97 -1.50
C ASP A 243 -12.82 2.77 -1.63
N PHE A 244 -13.07 1.76 -0.80
CA PHE A 244 -12.24 0.56 -0.75
C PHE A 244 -12.48 -0.36 -1.95
N PRO A 245 -11.51 -1.20 -2.36
CA PRO A 245 -11.66 -2.12 -3.49
C PRO A 245 -12.64 -3.28 -3.22
N THR A 246 -13.15 -3.42 -2.00
CA THR A 246 -14.21 -4.37 -1.65
C THR A 246 -15.54 -3.64 -1.53
N GLU A 247 -16.64 -4.32 -1.81
CA GLU A 247 -18.00 -3.73 -1.82
C GLU A 247 -18.67 -3.67 -0.43
N ALA A 248 -17.90 -3.79 0.64
CA ALA A 248 -18.43 -3.71 2.01
C ALA A 248 -18.95 -2.31 2.35
N GLU A 249 -19.80 -2.22 3.37
CA GLU A 249 -20.41 -0.97 3.78
C GLU A 249 -19.58 -0.24 4.85
N ILE A 250 -19.35 1.05 4.66
CA ILE A 250 -18.79 1.93 5.68
C ILE A 250 -19.92 2.37 6.60
N ILE A 251 -19.77 2.09 7.91
CA ILE A 251 -20.77 2.45 8.93
C ILE A 251 -20.33 3.60 9.83
N THR A 252 -19.16 4.16 9.57
CA THR A 252 -18.67 5.37 10.28
C THR A 252 -19.53 6.58 9.87
N PRO A 253 -20.05 7.36 10.82
CA PRO A 253 -20.81 8.56 10.52
C PRO A 253 -20.03 9.56 9.66
N PRO A 254 -20.69 10.28 8.72
CA PRO A 254 -20.01 11.24 7.84
C PRO A 254 -19.24 12.33 8.60
N GLU A 255 -19.72 12.75 9.76
CA GLU A 255 -19.06 13.76 10.60
C GLU A 255 -17.73 13.26 11.16
N GLU A 256 -17.66 11.98 11.54
CA GLU A 256 -16.41 11.37 12.03
C GLU A 256 -15.40 11.20 10.90
N ILE A 257 -15.87 10.87 9.69
CA ILE A 257 -15.01 10.82 8.47
C ILE A 257 -14.45 12.20 8.17
N ARG A 258 -15.28 13.24 8.18
CA ARG A 258 -14.84 14.62 7.96
C ARG A 258 -13.83 15.06 9.02
N GLN A 259 -14.08 14.75 10.29
CA GLN A 259 -13.13 15.04 11.37
C GLN A 259 -11.79 14.33 11.17
N ALA A 260 -11.81 13.08 10.67
CA ALA A 260 -10.59 12.35 10.33
C ALA A 260 -9.79 13.06 9.22
N TYR A 261 -10.46 13.60 8.20
CA TYR A 261 -9.79 14.38 7.15
C TYR A 261 -9.23 15.72 7.65
N GLU A 262 -9.93 16.39 8.57
CA GLU A 262 -9.47 17.65 9.15
C GLU A 262 -8.28 17.48 10.10
N THR A 263 -8.27 16.41 10.88
CA THR A 263 -7.28 16.19 11.93
C THR A 263 -6.13 15.25 11.52
N GLY A 264 -6.34 14.45 10.47
CA GLY A 264 -5.44 13.37 10.08
C GLY A 264 -5.51 12.15 11.00
N HIS A 265 -6.50 12.08 11.90
CA HIS A 265 -6.67 10.98 12.86
C HIS A 265 -8.14 10.55 12.92
N GLY A 266 -8.36 9.24 12.79
CA GLY A 266 -9.70 8.68 12.84
C GLY A 266 -9.69 7.18 12.66
N SER A 267 -10.87 6.58 12.64
CA SER A 267 -11.06 5.17 12.31
C SER A 267 -12.25 5.00 11.38
N VAL A 268 -12.10 4.14 10.38
CA VAL A 268 -13.19 3.78 9.48
C VAL A 268 -13.68 2.39 9.85
N LYS A 269 -14.96 2.30 10.26
CA LYS A 269 -15.61 1.04 10.58
C LYS A 269 -16.36 0.54 9.36
N MET A 270 -16.20 -0.73 9.05
CA MET A 270 -16.84 -1.39 7.92
C MET A 270 -17.58 -2.63 8.40
N ARG A 271 -18.64 -2.99 7.68
CA ARG A 271 -19.35 -4.25 7.86
C ARG A 271 -19.52 -4.98 6.53
N ALA A 272 -19.73 -6.29 6.64
CA ALA A 272 -20.04 -7.13 5.50
C ALA A 272 -21.36 -6.73 4.83
N ARG A 273 -21.43 -6.91 3.52
CA ARG A 273 -22.67 -6.84 2.76
C ARG A 273 -23.29 -8.23 2.68
N TYR A 274 -24.58 -8.34 2.79
CA TYR A 274 -25.28 -9.62 2.73
C TYR A 274 -26.64 -9.49 2.06
N GLU A 275 -27.11 -10.59 1.52
CA GLU A 275 -28.43 -10.73 0.94
C GLU A 275 -29.20 -11.84 1.67
N VAL A 276 -30.49 -11.59 1.89
CA VAL A 276 -31.36 -12.58 2.51
C VAL A 276 -32.03 -13.40 1.42
N GLU A 277 -31.67 -14.66 1.33
CA GLU A 277 -32.26 -15.62 0.42
C GLU A 277 -33.41 -16.39 1.09
N LYS A 278 -34.13 -17.23 0.34
CA LYS A 278 -35.30 -17.94 0.85
C LYS A 278 -35.04 -18.81 2.07
N GLU A 279 -33.88 -19.45 2.13
CA GLU A 279 -33.50 -20.40 3.22
C GLU A 279 -32.11 -20.13 3.78
N ALA A 280 -31.48 -19.03 3.38
CA ALA A 280 -30.10 -18.74 3.75
C ALA A 280 -29.83 -17.21 3.78
N ILE A 281 -28.70 -16.84 4.33
CA ILE A 281 -28.15 -15.48 4.25
C ILE A 281 -26.81 -15.59 3.54
N ALA A 282 -26.67 -14.96 2.39
CA ALA A 282 -25.44 -14.94 1.63
C ALA A 282 -24.66 -13.65 1.93
N ILE A 283 -23.44 -13.77 2.47
CA ILE A 283 -22.51 -12.66 2.58
C ILE A 283 -21.86 -12.49 1.21
N THR A 284 -22.03 -11.32 0.60
CA THR A 284 -21.59 -11.01 -0.77
C THR A 284 -20.34 -10.13 -0.80
N ALA A 285 -20.01 -9.45 0.29
CA ALA A 285 -18.77 -8.67 0.40
C ALA A 285 -18.29 -8.62 1.84
N LEU A 286 -16.97 -8.64 2.01
CA LEU A 286 -16.30 -8.52 3.30
C LEU A 286 -15.55 -7.20 3.42
N PRO A 287 -15.33 -6.69 4.63
CA PRO A 287 -14.48 -5.53 4.86
C PRO A 287 -13.08 -5.71 4.25
N TYR A 288 -12.51 -4.59 3.81
CA TYR A 288 -11.17 -4.56 3.25
C TYR A 288 -10.14 -5.26 4.15
N GLN A 289 -9.26 -6.05 3.55
CA GLN A 289 -8.24 -6.87 4.23
C GLN A 289 -8.81 -7.95 5.18
N THR A 290 -10.07 -8.33 5.00
CA THR A 290 -10.68 -9.40 5.79
C THR A 290 -10.75 -10.68 4.96
N SER A 291 -10.20 -11.77 5.49
CA SER A 291 -10.24 -13.09 4.83
C SER A 291 -11.55 -13.81 5.14
N GLY A 292 -12.22 -14.33 4.10
CA GLY A 292 -13.42 -15.14 4.22
C GLY A 292 -13.19 -16.41 5.03
N ASN A 293 -12.07 -17.09 4.80
CA ASN A 293 -11.69 -18.30 5.54
C ASN A 293 -11.59 -18.06 7.05
N LYS A 294 -11.02 -16.91 7.47
CA LYS A 294 -10.95 -16.56 8.91
C LYS A 294 -12.33 -16.32 9.50
N ILE A 295 -13.22 -15.67 8.76
CA ILE A 295 -14.59 -15.44 9.21
C ILE A 295 -15.33 -16.76 9.36
N ILE A 296 -15.24 -17.65 8.37
CA ILE A 296 -15.83 -18.98 8.41
C ILE A 296 -15.33 -19.75 9.64
N GLU A 297 -14.02 -19.76 9.86
CA GLU A 297 -13.40 -20.44 11.00
C GLU A 297 -13.90 -19.87 12.33
N GLN A 298 -13.96 -18.55 12.48
CA GLN A 298 -14.45 -17.89 13.70
C GLN A 298 -15.93 -18.20 13.97
N ILE A 299 -16.76 -18.17 12.93
CA ILE A 299 -18.18 -18.53 13.06
C ILE A 299 -18.33 -20.00 13.43
N ALA A 300 -17.61 -20.90 12.79
CA ALA A 300 -17.63 -22.34 13.11
C ALA A 300 -17.20 -22.62 14.55
N GLN A 301 -16.16 -21.92 15.05
CA GLN A 301 -15.74 -22.03 16.45
C GLN A 301 -16.85 -21.55 17.42
N GLN A 302 -17.56 -20.47 17.09
CA GLN A 302 -18.66 -19.98 17.90
C GLN A 302 -19.87 -20.93 17.88
N MET A 303 -20.15 -21.56 16.73
CA MET A 303 -21.17 -22.59 16.60
C MET A 303 -20.84 -23.82 17.50
N GLN A 304 -19.60 -24.30 17.43
CA GLN A 304 -19.12 -25.41 18.30
C GLN A 304 -19.21 -25.05 19.79
N ALA A 305 -18.89 -23.81 20.13
CA ALA A 305 -19.03 -23.30 21.49
C ALA A 305 -20.51 -23.03 21.93
N LYS A 306 -21.48 -23.34 21.04
CA LYS A 306 -22.93 -23.10 21.23
C LYS A 306 -23.32 -21.63 21.52
N LYS A 307 -22.46 -20.69 21.02
CA LYS A 307 -22.74 -19.25 21.18
C LYS A 307 -23.65 -18.74 20.07
N LEU A 308 -23.79 -19.47 18.96
CA LEU A 308 -24.65 -19.17 17.80
C LEU A 308 -25.76 -20.27 17.64
N PRO A 309 -26.71 -20.39 18.59
CA PRO A 309 -27.72 -21.45 18.53
C PRO A 309 -28.71 -21.28 17.38
N MET A 310 -28.77 -20.10 16.76
CA MET A 310 -29.67 -19.76 15.67
C MET A 310 -29.12 -20.16 14.28
N LEU A 311 -27.83 -20.54 14.20
CA LEU A 311 -27.19 -20.96 12.97
C LEU A 311 -27.10 -22.50 12.95
N ASP A 312 -27.38 -23.10 11.80
CA ASP A 312 -27.33 -24.55 11.59
C ASP A 312 -26.06 -24.96 10.86
N ASP A 313 -25.71 -24.22 9.79
CA ASP A 313 -24.55 -24.52 8.93
C ASP A 313 -23.93 -23.24 8.36
N ILE A 314 -22.68 -23.33 7.95
CA ILE A 314 -21.96 -22.31 7.21
C ILE A 314 -21.20 -22.95 6.04
N ARG A 315 -21.29 -22.35 4.87
CA ARG A 315 -20.65 -22.86 3.65
C ARG A 315 -19.90 -21.76 2.93
N ASP A 316 -18.79 -22.12 2.31
CA ASP A 316 -18.11 -21.29 1.33
C ASP A 316 -18.58 -21.73 -0.07
N GLU A 317 -19.27 -20.83 -0.75
CA GLU A 317 -19.74 -21.02 -2.13
C GLU A 317 -19.07 -20.01 -3.08
N SER A 318 -17.94 -19.42 -2.63
CA SER A 318 -17.18 -18.47 -3.44
C SER A 318 -16.57 -19.15 -4.66
N ASP A 319 -16.63 -18.48 -5.81
CA ASP A 319 -16.02 -18.93 -7.06
C ASP A 319 -15.41 -17.76 -7.85
N HIS A 320 -15.04 -17.98 -9.10
CA HIS A 320 -14.40 -16.96 -9.94
C HIS A 320 -15.38 -15.88 -10.45
N GLU A 321 -16.69 -16.16 -10.48
CA GLU A 321 -17.74 -15.19 -10.85
C GLU A 321 -18.23 -14.42 -9.63
N THR A 322 -18.30 -15.09 -8.48
CA THR A 322 -18.69 -14.53 -7.17
C THR A 322 -17.55 -14.74 -6.17
N PRO A 323 -16.54 -13.87 -6.16
CA PRO A 323 -15.32 -14.04 -5.34
C PRO A 323 -15.57 -14.07 -3.84
N THR A 324 -16.71 -13.58 -3.39
CA THR A 324 -17.15 -13.66 -2.00
C THR A 324 -18.60 -14.11 -1.95
N ARG A 325 -18.84 -15.36 -1.57
CA ARG A 325 -20.14 -15.92 -1.29
C ARG A 325 -20.08 -16.89 -0.12
N ILE A 326 -20.26 -16.35 1.08
CA ILE A 326 -20.32 -17.16 2.31
C ILE A 326 -21.78 -17.30 2.71
N VAL A 327 -22.28 -18.53 2.72
CA VAL A 327 -23.68 -18.84 2.95
C VAL A 327 -23.89 -19.30 4.39
N LEU A 328 -24.70 -18.56 5.11
CA LEU A 328 -25.15 -18.87 6.47
C LEU A 328 -26.53 -19.53 6.39
N VAL A 329 -26.68 -20.73 6.95
CA VAL A 329 -27.94 -21.45 7.00
C VAL A 329 -28.56 -21.31 8.39
N PRO A 330 -29.64 -20.52 8.55
CA PRO A 330 -30.34 -20.42 9.82
C PRO A 330 -31.00 -21.73 10.18
N ARG A 331 -31.06 -22.08 11.47
CA ARG A 331 -31.70 -23.30 11.96
C ARG A 331 -33.22 -23.33 11.69
N SER A 332 -33.84 -22.21 11.41
CA SER A 332 -35.25 -22.08 11.17
C SER A 332 -35.54 -20.78 10.43
N ASN A 333 -36.55 -20.78 9.56
CA ASN A 333 -37.03 -19.59 8.84
C ASN A 333 -37.64 -18.52 9.79
N ARG A 334 -37.70 -18.78 11.10
CA ARG A 334 -38.12 -17.79 12.12
C ARG A 334 -36.95 -16.95 12.65
N VAL A 335 -35.73 -17.31 12.31
CA VAL A 335 -34.55 -16.54 12.73
C VAL A 335 -34.58 -15.19 12.00
N ASN A 336 -34.47 -14.11 12.78
CA ASN A 336 -34.37 -12.78 12.21
C ASN A 336 -32.95 -12.59 11.66
N ALA A 337 -32.85 -12.43 10.32
CA ALA A 337 -31.58 -12.28 9.63
C ALA A 337 -30.78 -11.06 10.10
N GLU A 338 -31.47 -9.93 10.33
CA GLU A 338 -30.83 -8.70 10.79
C GLU A 338 -30.21 -8.86 12.18
N GLN A 339 -30.94 -9.49 13.11
CA GLN A 339 -30.41 -9.77 14.46
C GLN A 339 -29.24 -10.75 14.42
N LEU A 340 -29.27 -11.75 13.53
CA LEU A 340 -28.15 -12.67 13.35
C LEU A 340 -26.92 -11.93 12.85
N MET A 341 -27.07 -11.08 11.81
CA MET A 341 -25.96 -10.33 11.24
C MET A 341 -25.44 -9.22 12.14
N GLN A 342 -26.24 -8.69 13.06
CA GLN A 342 -25.76 -7.76 14.10
C GLN A 342 -24.95 -8.45 15.18
N HIS A 343 -25.15 -9.75 15.35
CA HIS A 343 -24.43 -10.55 16.35
C HIS A 343 -23.10 -11.08 15.83
N LEU A 344 -22.99 -11.27 14.52
CA LEU A 344 -21.79 -11.70 13.80
C LEU A 344 -20.85 -10.54 13.49
#